data_79bd018f149ac20df85557467f5b13f5
#
_entry.id   79bd018f149ac20df85557467f5b13f5
#
_cell.length_a   1.000
_cell.length_b   1.000
_cell.length_c   1.000
_cell.angle_alpha   90.00
_cell.angle_beta   90.00
_cell.angle_gamma   90.00
#
_symmetry.space_group_name_H-M   'P 1'
#
loop_
_entity.id
_entity.type
_entity.pdbx_description
1 polymer ?
#
loop_
_entity_poly.entity_id
_entity_poly.type
_entity_poly.pdbx_seq_one_letter_code
_entity_poly.pdbx_strand_id
1 'polypeptide(L)'
;SRFYRRINFQLRFHVCTEIKRQSQTAHVMSTVASLPFIRPTNSFRRASRGTSRASAPRRASLQTVAADKNVLYDVPVSNNGARCRLIIYWKQLEDEFAITNPSEVGGLKSEEYLAMNPQGKMPLLMTADGLALPESEVISQWICDEYSEVGPELKPEDPETRAICALATRIHDVYIVPIQGCMYRGPMDVKTRADQLAEVAKQLDVIEGAMSLRDGPFVAGREPSTADAALFPTYVFIEYILPKHFGWKDVFAGRPRTAEWWEAMRLDTCGARVYGEIRGGLESWESNGRWQTVGVTDAVKDASFKWAY
;
A
#
# COMPACT_ATOMS: atom_id res chain seq x y z
N SER A 1 -2.79 -3.26 -36.92
CA SER A 1 -2.51 -3.79 -38.22
C SER A 1 -1.45 -4.89 -38.13
N ARG A 2 -0.92 -5.42 -39.23
CA ARG A 2 -0.10 -6.67 -39.29
C ARG A 2 1.18 -6.73 -38.44
N PHE A 3 1.70 -5.62 -37.96
CA PHE A 3 2.93 -5.55 -37.18
C PHE A 3 2.73 -5.99 -35.70
N TYR A 4 1.59 -5.66 -35.11
CA TYR A 4 1.24 -6.04 -33.75
C TYR A 4 0.94 -7.55 -33.57
N ARG A 5 0.47 -8.23 -34.61
CA ARG A 5 0.22 -9.68 -34.57
C ARG A 5 1.49 -10.53 -34.59
N ARG A 6 2.60 -10.02 -35.10
CA ARG A 6 3.87 -10.75 -35.20
C ARG A 6 4.64 -10.75 -33.87
N ILE A 7 4.57 -9.69 -33.07
CA ILE A 7 5.24 -9.60 -31.76
C ILE A 7 4.55 -10.50 -30.73
N ASN A 8 3.22 -10.56 -30.73
CA ASN A 8 2.47 -11.45 -29.83
C ASN A 8 2.65 -12.94 -30.14
N PHE A 9 2.97 -13.30 -31.37
CA PHE A 9 3.19 -14.70 -31.75
C PHE A 9 4.58 -15.20 -31.32
N GLN A 10 5.61 -14.36 -31.35
CA GLN A 10 6.96 -14.73 -30.90
C GLN A 10 7.09 -14.80 -29.37
N LEU A 11 6.40 -13.95 -28.62
CA LEU A 11 6.39 -14.00 -27.14
C LEU A 11 5.66 -15.25 -26.63
N ARG A 12 4.58 -15.69 -27.27
CA ARG A 12 3.89 -16.94 -26.90
C ARG A 12 4.71 -18.20 -27.17
N PHE A 13 5.56 -18.21 -28.19
CA PHE A 13 6.43 -19.37 -28.47
C PHE A 13 7.61 -19.47 -27.51
N HIS A 14 8.16 -18.37 -27.03
CA HIS A 14 9.28 -18.40 -26.08
C HIS A 14 8.84 -18.88 -24.68
N VAL A 15 7.71 -18.40 -24.18
CA VAL A 15 7.15 -18.82 -22.88
C VAL A 15 6.73 -20.31 -22.90
N CYS A 16 6.16 -20.81 -24.02
CA CYS A 16 5.76 -22.21 -24.13
C CYS A 16 6.96 -23.18 -24.22
N THR A 17 8.11 -22.73 -24.76
CA THR A 17 9.30 -23.58 -24.89
C THR A 17 10.06 -23.68 -23.57
N GLU A 18 10.07 -22.63 -22.76
CA GLU A 18 10.68 -22.60 -21.43
C GLU A 18 9.90 -23.46 -20.42
N ILE A 19 8.58 -23.42 -20.45
CA ILE A 19 7.71 -24.25 -19.59
C ILE A 19 7.87 -25.74 -19.94
N LYS A 20 8.07 -26.13 -21.21
CA LYS A 20 8.30 -27.50 -21.60
C LYS A 20 9.69 -28.02 -21.19
N ARG A 21 10.71 -27.17 -21.10
CA ARG A 21 12.04 -27.56 -20.60
C ARG A 21 12.05 -27.78 -19.08
N GLN A 22 11.28 -27.01 -18.31
CA GLN A 22 11.18 -27.20 -16.84
C GLN A 22 10.36 -28.44 -16.45
N SER A 23 9.42 -28.89 -17.29
CA SER A 23 8.63 -30.12 -17.01
C SER A 23 9.40 -31.41 -17.27
N GLN A 24 10.43 -31.41 -18.11
CA GLN A 24 11.24 -32.60 -18.37
C GLN A 24 12.34 -32.87 -17.32
N THR A 25 12.73 -31.85 -16.52
CA THR A 25 13.67 -32.02 -15.39
C THR A 25 13.02 -32.49 -14.10
N ALA A 26 11.70 -32.41 -13.98
CA ALA A 26 10.96 -32.83 -12.78
C ALA A 26 10.63 -34.35 -12.74
N HIS A 27 10.97 -35.12 -13.76
CA HIS A 27 10.58 -36.54 -13.86
C HIS A 27 11.65 -37.54 -13.42
N VAL A 28 12.78 -37.09 -12.87
CA VAL A 28 13.93 -37.96 -12.50
C VAL A 28 14.13 -38.10 -10.98
N MET A 29 13.31 -37.44 -10.13
CA MET A 29 13.43 -37.59 -8.67
C MET A 29 12.10 -37.97 -8.02
N SER A 30 11.54 -39.12 -8.35
CA SER A 30 10.43 -39.71 -7.60
C SER A 30 10.72 -41.22 -7.37
N THR A 31 11.70 -41.50 -6.50
CA THR A 31 11.78 -42.79 -5.86
C THR A 31 12.44 -42.60 -4.50
N VAL A 32 11.68 -42.22 -3.49
CA VAL A 32 12.08 -42.39 -2.08
C VAL A 32 10.89 -42.98 -1.32
N ALA A 33 11.27 -44.11 -0.69
CA ALA A 33 10.47 -45.10 -0.01
C ALA A 33 9.43 -44.56 0.99
N SER A 34 8.27 -45.23 0.99
CA SER A 34 7.24 -45.21 2.01
C SER A 34 7.78 -45.77 3.35
N LEU A 35 7.83 -44.97 4.38
CA LEU A 35 7.98 -45.40 5.76
C LEU A 35 6.63 -45.34 6.49
N PRO A 36 6.31 -46.31 7.34
CA PRO A 36 5.00 -46.42 7.99
C PRO A 36 4.82 -45.40 9.10
N PHE A 37 3.64 -44.85 9.17
CA PHE A 37 3.17 -43.89 10.18
C PHE A 37 2.98 -44.61 11.54
N ILE A 38 3.84 -44.34 12.51
CA ILE A 38 3.70 -44.82 13.89
C ILE A 38 2.85 -43.82 14.67
N ARG A 39 1.69 -44.22 15.12
CA ARG A 39 0.86 -43.47 16.06
C ARG A 39 1.48 -43.55 17.47
N PRO A 40 1.68 -42.42 18.17
CA PRO A 40 2.03 -42.49 19.60
C PRO A 40 0.80 -42.81 20.45
N THR A 41 0.87 -43.87 21.21
CA THR A 41 -0.07 -44.20 22.26
C THR A 41 0.23 -43.35 23.51
N ASN A 42 -0.72 -42.50 23.89
CA ASN A 42 -0.67 -41.75 25.15
C ASN A 42 -0.98 -42.64 26.33
N SER A 43 0.01 -42.90 27.17
CA SER A 43 -0.22 -43.30 28.56
C SER A 43 0.68 -42.47 29.49
N PHE A 44 0.18 -41.33 29.95
CA PHE A 44 0.84 -40.58 31.02
C PHE A 44 0.04 -40.76 32.33
N ARG A 45 0.68 -41.47 33.25
CA ARG A 45 0.27 -41.57 34.66
C ARG A 45 0.40 -40.20 35.34
N ARG A 46 -0.68 -39.81 36.00
CA ARG A 46 -0.83 -38.61 36.83
C ARG A 46 0.07 -38.70 38.06
N ALA A 47 1.15 -37.92 38.11
CA ALA A 47 1.87 -37.63 39.34
C ALA A 47 1.50 -36.24 39.83
N SER A 48 0.82 -36.19 40.97
CA SER A 48 0.50 -34.96 41.71
C SER A 48 1.76 -34.42 42.38
N ARG A 49 2.26 -33.28 41.94
CA ARG A 49 3.16 -32.40 42.73
C ARG A 49 2.62 -30.97 42.65
N GLY A 50 2.21 -30.48 43.80
CA GLY A 50 1.83 -29.10 43.98
C GLY A 50 3.04 -28.19 43.74
N THR A 51 2.87 -27.22 42.86
CA THR A 51 3.74 -26.08 42.75
C THR A 51 2.87 -24.82 42.68
N SER A 52 3.22 -23.90 43.54
CA SER A 52 2.61 -22.58 43.66
C SER A 52 2.43 -21.91 42.33
N ARG A 53 1.20 -21.54 42.04
CA ARG A 53 0.78 -20.77 40.86
C ARG A 53 1.33 -19.34 41.03
N ALA A 54 2.48 -19.03 40.36
CA ALA A 54 2.89 -17.64 40.13
C ALA A 54 1.77 -17.02 39.28
N SER A 55 1.13 -15.98 39.82
CA SER A 55 0.14 -15.19 39.12
C SER A 55 0.81 -14.53 37.94
N ALA A 56 0.41 -14.89 36.72
CA ALA A 56 0.73 -14.11 35.53
C ALA A 56 0.29 -12.64 35.75
N PRO A 57 1.09 -11.66 35.28
CA PRO A 57 0.68 -10.27 35.40
C PRO A 57 -0.68 -10.11 34.72
N ARG A 58 -1.67 -9.61 35.45
CA ARG A 58 -2.95 -9.21 34.91
C ARG A 58 -2.66 -8.24 33.78
N ARG A 59 -3.00 -8.63 32.55
CA ARG A 59 -3.16 -7.68 31.45
C ARG A 59 -4.11 -6.61 31.99
N ALA A 60 -3.60 -5.38 32.12
CA ALA A 60 -4.44 -4.25 32.40
C ALA A 60 -5.51 -4.23 31.29
N SER A 61 -6.76 -4.50 31.65
CA SER A 61 -7.86 -4.23 30.76
C SER A 61 -7.88 -2.71 30.62
N LEU A 62 -7.37 -2.19 29.50
CA LEU A 62 -7.79 -0.89 29.02
C LEU A 62 -9.32 -1.00 28.95
N GLN A 63 -10.00 -0.35 29.89
CA GLN A 63 -11.43 -0.10 29.74
C GLN A 63 -11.54 0.87 28.58
N THR A 64 -11.63 0.34 27.36
CA THR A 64 -12.11 1.07 26.22
C THR A 64 -13.53 1.48 26.53
N VAL A 65 -13.71 2.75 26.88
CA VAL A 65 -15.02 3.38 26.74
C VAL A 65 -15.36 3.20 25.27
N ALA A 66 -16.43 2.48 24.97
CA ALA A 66 -16.92 2.33 23.60
C ALA A 66 -17.02 3.73 23.02
N ALA A 67 -16.27 4.03 21.99
CA ALA A 67 -16.34 5.30 21.31
C ALA A 67 -17.64 5.29 20.47
N ASP A 68 -18.34 6.41 20.42
CA ASP A 68 -19.54 6.51 19.60
C ASP A 68 -19.24 6.37 18.09
N LYS A 69 -17.96 6.46 17.69
CA LYS A 69 -17.45 6.41 16.30
C LYS A 69 -16.14 5.61 16.20
N ASN A 70 -15.88 5.12 15.02
CA ASN A 70 -14.56 4.63 14.65
C ASN A 70 -13.55 5.79 14.62
N VAL A 71 -12.31 5.58 15.08
CA VAL A 71 -11.26 6.60 15.10
C VAL A 71 -10.12 6.21 14.18
N LEU A 72 -9.92 6.95 13.09
CA LEU A 72 -8.77 6.80 12.20
C LEU A 72 -7.66 7.77 12.64
N TYR A 73 -6.59 7.25 13.22
CA TYR A 73 -5.38 8.03 13.53
C TYR A 73 -4.57 8.26 12.26
N ASP A 74 -4.59 9.51 11.77
CA ASP A 74 -3.93 9.89 10.53
C ASP A 74 -3.60 11.39 10.50
N VAL A 75 -2.87 11.83 9.46
CA VAL A 75 -2.59 13.24 9.17
C VAL A 75 -2.84 13.54 7.68
N PRO A 76 -3.21 14.78 7.31
CA PRO A 76 -3.55 15.13 5.93
C PRO A 76 -2.50 14.72 4.89
N VAL A 77 -1.20 14.89 5.20
CA VAL A 77 -0.08 14.59 4.30
C VAL A 77 0.31 13.11 4.27
N SER A 78 -0.43 12.21 4.89
CA SER A 78 -0.15 10.77 4.87
C SER A 78 -0.75 10.11 3.63
N ASN A 79 0.08 9.52 2.75
CA ASN A 79 -0.42 8.78 1.60
C ASN A 79 -1.18 7.49 2.00
N ASN A 80 -0.63 6.71 2.93
CA ASN A 80 -1.29 5.49 3.39
C ASN A 80 -2.58 5.78 4.18
N GLY A 81 -2.63 6.87 4.95
CA GLY A 81 -3.86 7.31 5.62
C GLY A 81 -4.88 7.85 4.65
N ALA A 82 -4.44 8.59 3.63
CA ALA A 82 -5.30 9.09 2.57
C ALA A 82 -5.99 7.96 1.77
N ARG A 83 -5.37 6.80 1.63
CA ARG A 83 -6.00 5.58 1.13
C ARG A 83 -7.28 5.24 1.91
N CYS A 84 -7.22 5.26 3.23
CA CYS A 84 -8.38 4.98 4.07
C CYS A 84 -9.40 6.11 4.00
N ARG A 85 -8.96 7.38 4.02
CA ARG A 85 -9.84 8.55 3.90
C ARG A 85 -10.62 8.54 2.58
N LEU A 86 -9.97 8.20 1.46
CA LEU A 86 -10.63 8.15 0.16
C LEU A 86 -11.78 7.14 0.14
N ILE A 87 -11.61 5.97 0.76
CA ILE A 87 -12.67 4.96 0.90
C ILE A 87 -13.80 5.49 1.80
N ILE A 88 -13.46 6.12 2.94
CA ILE A 88 -14.45 6.75 3.82
C ILE A 88 -15.28 7.78 3.05
N TYR A 89 -14.64 8.63 2.24
CA TYR A 89 -15.33 9.67 1.46
C TYR A 89 -16.19 9.08 0.34
N TRP A 90 -15.70 8.11 -0.42
CA TRP A 90 -16.50 7.44 -1.44
C TRP A 90 -17.74 6.75 -0.87
N LYS A 91 -17.61 6.15 0.31
CA LYS A 91 -18.72 5.50 1.00
C LYS A 91 -19.59 6.48 1.83
N GLN A 92 -19.24 7.78 1.87
CA GLN A 92 -19.95 8.80 2.63
C GLN A 92 -20.08 8.45 4.11
N LEU A 93 -19.00 8.00 4.72
CA LEU A 93 -18.93 7.51 6.11
C LEU A 93 -18.32 8.54 7.09
N GLU A 94 -18.27 9.83 6.75
CA GLU A 94 -17.66 10.85 7.62
C GLU A 94 -18.36 10.98 8.97
N ASP A 95 -19.64 10.62 9.05
CA ASP A 95 -20.38 10.62 10.30
C ASP A 95 -20.05 9.40 11.19
N GLU A 96 -19.53 8.31 10.61
CA GLU A 96 -19.15 7.08 11.31
C GLU A 96 -17.68 7.09 11.76
N PHE A 97 -16.86 8.00 11.21
CA PHE A 97 -15.44 8.06 11.47
C PHE A 97 -14.99 9.42 11.99
N ALA A 98 -14.19 9.41 13.07
CA ALA A 98 -13.40 10.56 13.50
C ALA A 98 -11.96 10.40 12.97
N ILE A 99 -11.49 11.38 12.18
CA ILE A 99 -10.09 11.41 11.73
C ILE A 99 -9.30 12.26 12.70
N THR A 100 -8.34 11.65 13.42
CA THR A 100 -7.66 12.23 14.57
C THR A 100 -6.14 12.18 14.37
N ASN A 101 -5.46 13.28 14.72
CA ASN A 101 -3.99 13.28 14.69
C ASN A 101 -3.43 12.37 15.78
N PRO A 102 -2.44 11.51 15.50
CA PRO A 102 -1.78 10.70 16.52
C PRO A 102 -1.19 11.48 17.70
N SER A 103 -0.94 12.80 17.54
CA SER A 103 -0.49 13.67 18.64
C SER A 103 -1.49 13.76 19.78
N GLU A 104 -2.79 13.53 19.53
CA GLU A 104 -3.83 13.54 20.57
C GLU A 104 -3.64 12.42 21.63
N VAL A 105 -2.90 11.38 21.25
CA VAL A 105 -2.49 10.28 22.15
C VAL A 105 -0.98 10.25 22.37
N GLY A 106 -0.32 11.41 22.33
CA GLY A 106 1.10 11.60 22.59
C GLY A 106 2.02 11.27 21.41
N GLY A 107 1.46 10.97 20.23
CA GLY A 107 2.22 10.69 19.00
C GLY A 107 2.58 9.21 18.80
N LEU A 108 3.12 8.90 17.62
CA LEU A 108 3.38 7.52 17.15
C LEU A 108 4.29 6.68 18.07
N LYS A 109 5.04 7.31 18.96
CA LYS A 109 6.01 6.64 19.87
C LYS A 109 5.60 6.72 21.33
N SER A 110 4.42 7.25 21.63
CA SER A 110 3.86 7.22 22.97
C SER A 110 3.54 5.79 23.44
N GLU A 111 3.51 5.55 24.73
CA GLU A 111 3.13 4.26 25.30
C GLU A 111 1.70 3.90 24.90
N GLU A 112 0.80 4.87 24.91
CA GLU A 112 -0.60 4.71 24.53
C GLU A 112 -0.73 4.25 23.06
N TYR A 113 -0.07 4.95 22.12
CA TYR A 113 -0.13 4.58 20.70
C TYR A 113 0.54 3.23 20.43
N LEU A 114 1.69 2.95 21.07
CA LEU A 114 2.41 1.68 20.91
C LEU A 114 1.65 0.49 21.49
N ALA A 115 0.80 0.71 22.50
CA ALA A 115 -0.09 -0.34 23.02
C ALA A 115 -1.15 -0.75 21.98
N MET A 116 -1.61 0.18 21.11
CA MET A 116 -2.55 -0.07 20.03
C MET A 116 -1.84 -0.57 18.76
N ASN A 117 -0.71 0.02 18.40
CA ASN A 117 0.10 -0.36 17.24
C ASN A 117 1.60 -0.42 17.61
N PRO A 118 2.13 -1.61 17.93
CA PRO A 118 3.54 -1.78 18.32
C PRO A 118 4.56 -1.34 17.27
N GLN A 119 4.17 -1.25 15.99
CA GLN A 119 5.05 -0.72 14.93
C GLN A 119 5.27 0.79 15.07
N GLY A 120 4.35 1.52 15.75
CA GLY A 120 4.39 2.97 15.88
C GLY A 120 4.36 3.66 14.52
N LYS A 121 3.45 3.22 13.64
CA LYS A 121 3.18 3.76 12.30
C LYS A 121 1.72 4.14 12.19
N MET A 122 1.41 4.99 11.22
CA MET A 122 0.04 5.35 10.82
C MET A 122 -0.21 4.96 9.36
N PRO A 123 -1.50 4.76 8.95
CA PRO A 123 -2.70 4.90 9.75
C PRO A 123 -2.92 3.77 10.76
N LEU A 124 -3.75 4.05 11.76
CA LEU A 124 -4.29 3.08 12.70
C LEU A 124 -5.79 3.34 12.81
N LEU A 125 -6.61 2.33 12.65
CA LEU A 125 -8.04 2.39 12.96
C LEU A 125 -8.30 1.78 14.34
N MET A 126 -8.99 2.52 15.19
CA MET A 126 -9.65 2.01 16.38
C MET A 126 -11.15 1.94 16.08
N THR A 127 -11.73 0.74 16.04
CA THR A 127 -13.16 0.59 15.84
C THR A 127 -13.94 1.01 17.10
N ALA A 128 -15.23 1.33 16.93
CA ALA A 128 -16.12 1.68 18.05
C ALA A 128 -16.15 0.58 19.12
N ASP A 129 -16.00 -0.68 18.71
CA ASP A 129 -15.93 -1.85 19.60
C ASP A 129 -14.55 -2.05 20.26
N GLY A 130 -13.58 -1.18 19.97
CA GLY A 130 -12.26 -1.23 20.59
C GLY A 130 -11.24 -2.17 19.91
N LEU A 131 -11.47 -2.59 18.65
CA LEU A 131 -10.49 -3.33 17.88
C LEU A 131 -9.48 -2.36 17.24
N ALA A 132 -8.19 -2.55 17.51
CA ALA A 132 -7.11 -1.79 16.88
C ALA A 132 -6.63 -2.48 15.60
N LEU A 133 -6.79 -1.83 14.46
CA LEU A 133 -6.39 -2.34 13.14
C LEU A 133 -5.30 -1.44 12.55
N PRO A 134 -4.02 -1.83 12.55
CA PRO A 134 -2.98 -1.20 11.76
C PRO A 134 -3.02 -1.71 10.32
N GLU A 135 -2.21 -1.09 9.46
CA GLU A 135 -2.04 -1.36 8.03
C GLU A 135 -3.21 -0.85 7.17
N SER A 136 -2.89 0.10 6.29
CA SER A 136 -3.91 0.77 5.45
C SER A 136 -4.69 -0.18 4.55
N GLU A 137 -4.05 -1.27 4.09
CA GLU A 137 -4.75 -2.29 3.31
C GLU A 137 -5.77 -3.04 4.15
N VAL A 138 -5.41 -3.45 5.37
CA VAL A 138 -6.30 -4.14 6.30
C VAL A 138 -7.48 -3.23 6.67
N ILE A 139 -7.21 -1.97 6.97
CA ILE A 139 -8.25 -0.97 7.27
C ILE A 139 -9.19 -0.80 6.08
N SER A 140 -8.65 -0.69 4.85
CA SER A 140 -9.42 -0.56 3.62
C SER A 140 -10.36 -1.74 3.40
N GLN A 141 -9.87 -2.96 3.59
CA GLN A 141 -10.68 -4.17 3.46
C GLN A 141 -11.78 -4.21 4.52
N TRP A 142 -11.44 -3.89 5.78
CA TRP A 142 -12.40 -3.87 6.87
C TRP A 142 -13.53 -2.85 6.63
N ILE A 143 -13.20 -1.62 6.19
CA ILE A 143 -14.22 -0.61 5.87
C ILE A 143 -15.14 -1.11 4.75
N CYS A 144 -14.59 -1.70 3.69
CA CYS A 144 -15.39 -2.21 2.58
C CYS A 144 -16.31 -3.37 3.00
N ASP A 145 -15.86 -4.24 3.89
CA ASP A 145 -16.63 -5.39 4.36
C ASP A 145 -17.70 -4.98 5.39
N GLU A 146 -17.33 -4.15 6.37
CA GLU A 146 -18.24 -3.69 7.42
C GLU A 146 -19.38 -2.82 6.85
N TYR A 147 -19.07 -2.00 5.86
CA TYR A 147 -20.01 -1.10 5.21
C TYR A 147 -20.32 -1.53 3.76
N SER A 148 -20.44 -2.84 3.52
CA SER A 148 -20.69 -3.39 2.18
C SER A 148 -21.97 -2.81 1.53
N GLU A 149 -23.01 -2.58 2.33
CA GLU A 149 -24.31 -2.06 1.88
C GLU A 149 -24.34 -0.52 1.70
N VAL A 150 -23.24 0.19 2.00
CA VAL A 150 -23.18 1.65 1.97
C VAL A 150 -22.27 2.14 0.85
N GLY A 151 -22.76 3.09 0.04
CA GLY A 151 -21.99 3.72 -1.03
C GLY A 151 -21.62 2.76 -2.17
N PRO A 152 -20.61 3.10 -2.98
CA PRO A 152 -20.19 2.27 -4.11
C PRO A 152 -19.50 0.97 -3.64
N GLU A 153 -19.66 -0.10 -4.45
CA GLU A 153 -18.87 -1.31 -4.29
C GLU A 153 -17.44 -1.06 -4.80
N LEU A 154 -16.49 -1.09 -3.85
CA LEU A 154 -15.07 -0.83 -4.15
C LEU A 154 -14.24 -2.12 -4.28
N LYS A 155 -14.86 -3.28 -4.10
CA LYS A 155 -14.27 -4.61 -4.23
C LYS A 155 -14.96 -5.36 -5.37
N PRO A 156 -14.43 -5.34 -6.61
CA PRO A 156 -15.11 -5.90 -7.77
C PRO A 156 -15.52 -7.38 -7.56
N GLU A 157 -16.75 -7.72 -7.96
CA GLU A 157 -17.24 -9.10 -7.88
C GLU A 157 -16.60 -10.00 -8.93
N ASP A 158 -16.33 -9.46 -10.13
CA ASP A 158 -15.67 -10.21 -11.20
C ASP A 158 -14.26 -10.64 -10.81
N PRO A 159 -13.95 -11.96 -10.86
CA PRO A 159 -12.65 -12.46 -10.39
C PRO A 159 -11.44 -11.89 -11.14
N GLU A 160 -11.57 -11.62 -12.44
CA GLU A 160 -10.48 -11.08 -13.26
C GLU A 160 -10.22 -9.61 -12.91
N THR A 161 -11.26 -8.79 -12.81
CA THR A 161 -11.17 -7.39 -12.35
C THR A 161 -10.59 -7.31 -10.94
N ARG A 162 -11.06 -8.16 -10.03
CA ARG A 162 -10.53 -8.25 -8.67
C ARG A 162 -9.05 -8.64 -8.64
N ALA A 163 -8.62 -9.55 -9.51
CA ALA A 163 -7.21 -9.94 -9.61
C ALA A 163 -6.33 -8.77 -10.10
N ILE A 164 -6.80 -7.95 -11.02
CA ILE A 164 -6.08 -6.76 -11.51
C ILE A 164 -5.99 -5.71 -10.40
N CYS A 165 -7.07 -5.45 -9.66
CA CYS A 165 -7.05 -4.57 -8.47
C CYS A 165 -6.03 -5.05 -7.46
N ALA A 166 -6.05 -6.34 -7.12
CA ALA A 166 -5.11 -6.94 -6.18
C ALA A 166 -3.67 -6.86 -6.68
N LEU A 167 -3.42 -7.06 -8.00
CA LEU A 167 -2.11 -6.92 -8.61
C LEU A 167 -1.57 -5.50 -8.46
N ALA A 168 -2.34 -4.49 -8.86
CA ALA A 168 -1.94 -3.08 -8.77
C ALA A 168 -1.67 -2.66 -7.32
N THR A 169 -2.56 -3.02 -6.39
CA THR A 169 -2.38 -2.80 -4.95
C THR A 169 -1.09 -3.48 -4.44
N ARG A 170 -0.83 -4.71 -4.86
CA ARG A 170 0.34 -5.46 -4.42
C ARG A 170 1.64 -4.87 -4.97
N ILE A 171 1.65 -4.41 -6.22
CA ILE A 171 2.80 -3.69 -6.79
C ILE A 171 3.07 -2.43 -5.97
N HIS A 172 2.05 -1.65 -5.65
CA HIS A 172 2.17 -0.47 -4.83
C HIS A 172 2.76 -0.78 -3.46
N ASP A 173 2.15 -1.68 -2.69
CA ASP A 173 2.50 -1.92 -1.29
C ASP A 173 3.87 -2.59 -1.13
N VAL A 174 4.28 -3.44 -2.08
CA VAL A 174 5.53 -4.22 -1.96
C VAL A 174 6.71 -3.55 -2.64
N TYR A 175 6.49 -2.84 -3.74
CA TYR A 175 7.59 -2.34 -4.56
C TYR A 175 7.71 -0.81 -4.56
N ILE A 176 6.61 -0.05 -4.39
CA ILE A 176 6.66 1.43 -4.37
C ILE A 176 6.77 1.95 -2.94
N VAL A 177 5.89 1.53 -2.04
CA VAL A 177 5.83 2.05 -0.66
C VAL A 177 7.16 1.93 0.09
N PRO A 178 7.92 0.82 0.01
CA PRO A 178 9.19 0.70 0.72
C PRO A 178 10.26 1.69 0.26
N ILE A 179 10.24 2.11 -1.00
CA ILE A 179 11.28 2.94 -1.61
C ILE A 179 10.87 4.41 -1.81
N GLN A 180 9.57 4.73 -1.79
CA GLN A 180 9.08 6.09 -2.03
C GLN A 180 9.69 7.15 -1.10
N GLY A 181 10.20 6.73 0.06
CA GLY A 181 10.91 7.58 1.00
C GLY A 181 12.13 8.29 0.40
N CYS A 182 12.70 7.78 -0.69
CA CYS A 182 13.79 8.43 -1.42
C CYS A 182 13.43 9.85 -1.88
N MET A 183 12.14 10.11 -2.11
CA MET A 183 11.66 11.42 -2.56
C MET A 183 11.58 12.47 -1.43
N TYR A 184 11.35 12.06 -0.17
CA TYR A 184 11.00 13.01 0.90
C TYR A 184 11.51 12.65 2.31
N ARG A 185 12.26 11.57 2.47
CA ARG A 185 12.86 11.17 3.76
C ARG A 185 14.38 11.31 3.74
N GLY A 186 14.96 11.44 4.94
CA GLY A 186 16.40 11.48 5.15
C GLY A 186 16.76 11.37 6.65
N PRO A 187 18.06 11.28 6.96
CA PRO A 187 19.16 11.26 6.00
C PRO A 187 19.21 10.00 5.15
N MET A 188 19.71 10.11 3.91
CA MET A 188 19.88 8.98 2.98
C MET A 188 21.11 9.28 2.10
N ASP A 189 21.99 8.30 1.88
CA ASP A 189 23.12 8.47 0.99
C ASP A 189 22.69 8.66 -0.46
N VAL A 190 23.53 9.37 -1.22
CA VAL A 190 23.19 9.81 -2.59
C VAL A 190 22.95 8.63 -3.52
N LYS A 191 23.79 7.59 -3.45
CA LYS A 191 23.67 6.40 -4.29
C LYS A 191 22.37 5.65 -4.01
N THR A 192 22.05 5.39 -2.75
CA THR A 192 20.81 4.72 -2.33
C THR A 192 19.59 5.50 -2.82
N ARG A 193 19.61 6.84 -2.70
CA ARG A 193 18.54 7.70 -3.19
C ARG A 193 18.34 7.58 -4.71
N ALA A 194 19.44 7.62 -5.46
CA ALA A 194 19.42 7.50 -6.92
C ALA A 194 18.94 6.12 -7.38
N ASP A 195 19.42 5.05 -6.75
CA ASP A 195 19.00 3.68 -7.05
C ASP A 195 17.51 3.45 -6.77
N GLN A 196 17.01 3.96 -5.64
CA GLN A 196 15.59 3.87 -5.29
C GLN A 196 14.73 4.72 -6.24
N LEU A 197 15.21 5.88 -6.68
CA LEU A 197 14.49 6.71 -7.65
C LEU A 197 14.41 6.04 -9.02
N ALA A 198 15.47 5.36 -9.47
CA ALA A 198 15.45 4.54 -10.67
C ALA A 198 14.42 3.39 -10.58
N GLU A 199 14.36 2.75 -9.41
CA GLU A 199 13.39 1.69 -9.18
C GLU A 199 11.96 2.26 -9.12
N VAL A 200 11.74 3.47 -8.55
CA VAL A 200 10.43 4.16 -8.63
C VAL A 200 10.03 4.32 -10.09
N ALA A 201 10.91 4.85 -10.96
CA ALA A 201 10.62 5.03 -12.38
C ALA A 201 10.17 3.73 -13.05
N LYS A 202 10.90 2.64 -12.81
CA LYS A 202 10.56 1.30 -13.31
C LYS A 202 9.21 0.83 -12.78
N GLN A 203 8.90 1.04 -11.51
CA GLN A 203 7.62 0.61 -10.94
C GLN A 203 6.43 1.40 -11.49
N LEU A 204 6.62 2.66 -11.90
CA LEU A 204 5.59 3.40 -12.63
C LEU A 204 5.27 2.75 -13.99
N ASP A 205 6.28 2.23 -14.71
CA ASP A 205 6.06 1.47 -15.96
C ASP A 205 5.35 0.14 -15.69
N VAL A 206 5.64 -0.52 -14.58
CA VAL A 206 4.94 -1.75 -14.17
C VAL A 206 3.47 -1.48 -13.85
N ILE A 207 3.16 -0.37 -13.18
CA ILE A 207 1.77 0.06 -12.93
C ILE A 207 1.05 0.38 -14.24
N GLU A 208 1.71 1.10 -15.16
CA GLU A 208 1.16 1.34 -16.51
C GLU A 208 0.76 0.04 -17.19
N GLY A 209 1.65 -0.96 -17.15
CA GLY A 209 1.37 -2.29 -17.70
C GLY A 209 0.21 -3.00 -17.02
N ALA A 210 0.10 -2.91 -15.70
CA ALA A 210 -1.00 -3.50 -14.94
C ALA A 210 -2.34 -2.83 -15.25
N MET A 211 -2.39 -1.51 -15.31
CA MET A 211 -3.59 -0.75 -15.68
C MET A 211 -4.02 -1.00 -17.13
N SER A 212 -3.08 -1.25 -18.03
CA SER A 212 -3.34 -1.53 -19.44
C SER A 212 -3.97 -2.91 -19.68
N LEU A 213 -4.15 -3.74 -18.65
CA LEU A 213 -4.89 -5.00 -18.75
C LEU A 213 -6.41 -4.80 -18.88
N ARG A 214 -6.92 -3.62 -18.54
CA ARG A 214 -8.34 -3.26 -18.64
C ARG A 214 -8.50 -1.85 -19.17
N ASP A 215 -9.56 -1.68 -19.97
CA ASP A 215 -10.01 -0.36 -20.39
C ASP A 215 -10.87 0.29 -19.30
N GLY A 216 -10.85 1.59 -19.23
CA GLY A 216 -11.69 2.39 -18.34
C GLY A 216 -10.91 3.46 -17.59
N PRO A 217 -11.59 4.41 -16.93
CA PRO A 217 -10.93 5.52 -16.28
C PRO A 217 -10.23 5.15 -14.95
N PHE A 218 -10.66 4.04 -14.31
CA PHE A 218 -10.07 3.58 -13.04
C PHE A 218 -9.12 2.40 -13.24
N VAL A 219 -8.40 1.99 -12.19
CA VAL A 219 -7.33 0.97 -12.26
C VAL A 219 -7.76 -0.29 -13.00
N ALA A 220 -8.94 -0.80 -12.71
CA ALA A 220 -9.38 -2.06 -13.28
C ALA A 220 -10.73 -1.99 -14.00
N GLY A 221 -11.18 -0.81 -14.42
CA GLY A 221 -12.41 -0.69 -15.16
C GLY A 221 -13.09 0.67 -15.08
N ARG A 222 -14.42 0.65 -15.10
CA ARG A 222 -15.24 1.86 -15.14
C ARG A 222 -15.54 2.47 -13.77
N GLU A 223 -15.51 1.64 -12.73
CA GLU A 223 -15.84 2.03 -11.38
C GLU A 223 -14.57 2.12 -10.53
N PRO A 224 -14.51 3.03 -9.53
CA PRO A 224 -13.40 3.11 -8.60
C PRO A 224 -13.31 1.85 -7.74
N SER A 225 -12.12 1.56 -7.24
CA SER A 225 -11.83 0.39 -6.43
C SER A 225 -10.85 0.69 -5.30
N THR A 226 -10.63 -0.28 -4.42
CA THR A 226 -9.58 -0.19 -3.38
C THR A 226 -8.18 -0.01 -3.97
N ALA A 227 -7.95 -0.43 -5.22
CA ALA A 227 -6.67 -0.23 -5.91
C ALA A 227 -6.44 1.25 -6.27
N ASP A 228 -7.49 1.96 -6.69
CA ASP A 228 -7.43 3.40 -6.94
C ASP A 228 -7.10 4.15 -5.64
N ALA A 229 -7.76 3.76 -4.54
CA ALA A 229 -7.47 4.31 -3.22
C ALA A 229 -6.03 4.06 -2.75
N ALA A 230 -5.43 2.93 -3.11
CA ALA A 230 -4.05 2.61 -2.77
C ALA A 230 -3.04 3.46 -3.55
N LEU A 231 -3.25 3.60 -4.85
CA LEU A 231 -2.29 4.24 -5.75
C LEU A 231 -2.37 5.77 -5.73
N PHE A 232 -3.58 6.32 -5.76
CA PHE A 232 -3.78 7.75 -6.00
C PHE A 232 -3.04 8.66 -5.02
N PRO A 233 -3.09 8.44 -3.70
CA PRO A 233 -2.35 9.28 -2.76
C PRO A 233 -0.84 9.30 -3.02
N THR A 234 -0.25 8.18 -3.38
CA THR A 234 1.18 8.08 -3.72
C THR A 234 1.51 8.84 -5.00
N TYR A 235 0.62 8.80 -6.00
CA TYR A 235 0.81 9.59 -7.23
C TYR A 235 0.69 11.09 -7.00
N VAL A 236 -0.05 11.56 -5.99
CA VAL A 236 -0.03 12.98 -5.56
C VAL A 236 1.38 13.39 -5.09
N PHE A 237 2.07 12.52 -4.34
CA PHE A 237 3.47 12.77 -3.95
C PHE A 237 4.39 12.78 -5.16
N ILE A 238 4.25 11.81 -6.04
CA ILE A 238 5.08 11.65 -7.25
C ILE A 238 4.94 12.86 -8.17
N GLU A 239 3.71 13.26 -8.48
CA GLU A 239 3.40 14.40 -9.36
C GLU A 239 3.90 15.73 -8.79
N TYR A 240 3.82 15.90 -7.46
CA TYR A 240 4.30 17.11 -6.81
C TYR A 240 5.81 17.16 -6.69
N ILE A 241 6.44 16.07 -6.26
CA ILE A 241 7.84 16.08 -5.81
C ILE A 241 8.82 15.91 -6.99
N LEU A 242 8.56 14.96 -7.89
CA LEU A 242 9.54 14.60 -8.91
C LEU A 242 9.84 15.74 -9.89
N PRO A 243 8.84 16.49 -10.40
CA PRO A 243 9.12 17.64 -11.24
C PRO A 243 9.88 18.76 -10.52
N LYS A 244 9.50 19.08 -9.29
CA LYS A 244 10.05 20.21 -8.53
C LYS A 244 11.46 19.98 -8.01
N HIS A 245 11.74 18.76 -7.53
CA HIS A 245 12.95 18.49 -6.77
C HIS A 245 13.93 17.54 -7.45
N PHE A 246 13.48 16.78 -8.47
CA PHE A 246 14.31 15.81 -9.20
C PHE A 246 14.42 16.10 -10.70
N GLY A 247 13.77 17.16 -11.19
CA GLY A 247 13.89 17.61 -12.59
C GLY A 247 13.15 16.74 -13.60
N TRP A 248 12.18 15.93 -13.19
CA TRP A 248 11.30 15.20 -14.12
C TRP A 248 10.43 16.21 -14.89
N LYS A 249 10.33 16.05 -16.22
CA LYS A 249 9.48 16.95 -17.02
C LYS A 249 8.01 16.58 -16.93
N ASP A 250 7.74 15.28 -16.97
CA ASP A 250 6.40 14.71 -16.94
C ASP A 250 6.46 13.29 -16.38
N VAL A 251 5.78 13.05 -15.28
CA VAL A 251 5.75 11.74 -14.61
C VAL A 251 4.89 10.72 -15.38
N PHE A 252 4.06 11.20 -16.31
CA PHE A 252 3.17 10.38 -17.14
C PHE A 252 3.73 10.14 -18.55
N ALA A 253 4.89 10.69 -18.88
CA ALA A 253 5.52 10.49 -20.18
C ALA A 253 5.71 8.99 -20.49
N GLY A 254 5.13 8.52 -21.59
CA GLY A 254 5.12 7.09 -21.96
C GLY A 254 4.13 6.22 -21.20
N ARG A 255 3.28 6.81 -20.33
CA ARG A 255 2.30 6.13 -19.48
C ARG A 255 0.87 6.65 -19.71
N PRO A 256 0.31 6.47 -20.93
CA PRO A 256 -0.97 7.10 -21.31
C PRO A 256 -2.14 6.59 -20.49
N ARG A 257 -2.13 5.31 -20.08
CA ARG A 257 -3.22 4.72 -19.29
C ARG A 257 -3.21 5.28 -17.86
N THR A 258 -2.03 5.45 -17.28
CA THR A 258 -1.86 6.08 -15.96
C THR A 258 -2.22 7.57 -16.01
N ALA A 259 -1.91 8.27 -17.12
CA ALA A 259 -2.31 9.67 -17.32
C ALA A 259 -3.84 9.82 -17.39
N GLU A 260 -4.53 8.96 -18.14
CA GLU A 260 -6.00 8.93 -18.19
C GLU A 260 -6.61 8.68 -16.81
N TRP A 261 -6.10 7.69 -16.10
CA TRP A 261 -6.52 7.38 -14.73
C TRP A 261 -6.29 8.56 -13.77
N TRP A 262 -5.14 9.22 -13.87
CA TRP A 262 -4.82 10.39 -13.04
C TRP A 262 -5.84 11.51 -13.21
N GLU A 263 -6.21 11.83 -14.47
CA GLU A 263 -7.22 12.84 -14.75
C GLU A 263 -8.60 12.42 -14.22
N ALA A 264 -9.00 11.17 -14.38
CA ALA A 264 -10.25 10.66 -13.83
C ALA A 264 -10.31 10.80 -12.29
N MET A 265 -9.23 10.41 -11.59
CA MET A 265 -9.13 10.56 -10.15
C MET A 265 -9.12 12.03 -9.69
N ARG A 266 -8.58 12.94 -10.49
CA ARG A 266 -8.57 14.38 -10.22
C ARG A 266 -9.94 15.02 -10.43
N LEU A 267 -10.76 14.47 -11.32
CA LEU A 267 -12.14 14.92 -11.58
C LEU A 267 -13.14 14.30 -10.60
N ASP A 268 -12.83 13.17 -9.99
CA ASP A 268 -13.62 12.58 -8.92
C ASP A 268 -13.65 13.49 -7.70
N THR A 269 -14.84 13.74 -7.13
CA THR A 269 -15.02 14.70 -6.02
C THR A 269 -14.20 14.30 -4.78
N CYS A 270 -14.18 13.01 -4.45
CA CYS A 270 -13.44 12.48 -3.30
C CYS A 270 -11.94 12.45 -3.60
N GLY A 271 -11.55 12.09 -4.83
CA GLY A 271 -10.18 12.19 -5.31
C GLY A 271 -9.64 13.61 -5.25
N ALA A 272 -10.39 14.60 -5.73
CA ALA A 272 -10.02 16.02 -5.66
C ALA A 272 -9.87 16.51 -4.21
N ARG A 273 -10.71 16.06 -3.29
CA ARG A 273 -10.60 16.38 -1.85
C ARG A 273 -9.28 15.83 -1.27
N VAL A 274 -9.01 14.54 -1.46
CA VAL A 274 -7.77 13.89 -0.98
C VAL A 274 -6.52 14.51 -1.61
N TYR A 275 -6.60 14.86 -2.91
CA TYR A 275 -5.53 15.60 -3.58
C TYR A 275 -5.23 16.93 -2.87
N GLY A 276 -6.26 17.72 -2.56
CA GLY A 276 -6.11 19.00 -1.86
C GLY A 276 -5.49 18.84 -0.46
N GLU A 277 -5.94 17.84 0.30
CA GLU A 277 -5.43 17.54 1.65
C GLU A 277 -3.92 17.19 1.61
N ILE A 278 -3.51 16.28 0.74
CA ILE A 278 -2.11 15.87 0.59
C ILE A 278 -1.27 17.04 0.08
N ARG A 279 -1.74 17.72 -0.96
CA ARG A 279 -1.02 18.83 -1.57
C ARG A 279 -0.75 19.96 -0.59
N GLY A 280 -1.75 20.35 0.20
CA GLY A 280 -1.57 21.35 1.26
C GLY A 280 -0.49 20.95 2.28
N GLY A 281 -0.42 19.67 2.63
CA GLY A 281 0.65 19.14 3.48
C GLY A 281 2.03 19.17 2.82
N LEU A 282 2.12 18.84 1.52
CA LEU A 282 3.38 18.90 0.76
C LEU A 282 3.86 20.35 0.58
N GLU A 283 2.95 21.29 0.34
CA GLU A 283 3.26 22.73 0.26
C GLU A 283 3.76 23.27 1.62
N SER A 284 3.18 22.80 2.72
CA SER A 284 3.70 23.08 4.07
C SER A 284 5.10 22.51 4.29
N TRP A 285 5.37 21.29 3.83
CA TRP A 285 6.71 20.72 3.88
C TRP A 285 7.71 21.54 3.07
N GLU A 286 7.32 22.00 1.88
CA GLU A 286 8.16 22.83 1.02
C GLU A 286 8.50 24.17 1.68
N SER A 287 7.50 24.88 2.20
CA SER A 287 7.67 26.16 2.89
C SER A 287 8.55 26.05 4.13
N ASN A 288 8.56 24.89 4.80
CA ASN A 288 9.41 24.59 5.95
C ASN A 288 10.80 24.04 5.58
N GLY A 289 11.18 24.07 4.31
CA GLY A 289 12.51 23.67 3.86
C GLY A 289 12.81 22.17 4.00
N ARG A 290 11.78 21.31 3.87
CA ARG A 290 11.97 19.87 4.09
C ARG A 290 13.01 19.25 3.19
N TRP A 291 13.03 19.58 1.89
CA TRP A 291 13.96 18.94 0.94
C TRP A 291 15.42 19.32 1.17
N GLN A 292 15.68 20.51 1.73
CA GLN A 292 16.98 20.89 2.24
C GLN A 292 17.34 20.04 3.48
N THR A 293 16.43 19.99 4.44
CA THR A 293 16.64 19.26 5.72
C THR A 293 16.91 17.77 5.50
N VAL A 294 16.23 17.12 4.56
CA VAL A 294 16.41 15.68 4.26
C VAL A 294 17.50 15.41 3.21
N GLY A 295 18.24 16.45 2.76
CA GLY A 295 19.39 16.34 1.88
C GLY A 295 19.08 16.07 0.41
N VAL A 296 17.83 16.24 -0.04
CA VAL A 296 17.45 16.08 -1.46
C VAL A 296 18.09 17.17 -2.31
N THR A 297 17.98 18.43 -1.88
CA THR A 297 18.50 19.60 -2.62
C THR A 297 19.99 19.51 -2.91
N ASP A 298 20.77 18.89 -2.02
CA ASP A 298 22.20 18.71 -2.25
C ASP A 298 22.50 17.43 -3.05
N ALA A 299 21.77 16.34 -2.80
CA ALA A 299 21.95 15.10 -3.53
C ALA A 299 21.77 15.27 -5.05
N VAL A 300 20.75 16.00 -5.49
CA VAL A 300 20.44 16.18 -6.92
C VAL A 300 21.47 17.03 -7.69
N LYS A 301 22.40 17.69 -6.99
CA LYS A 301 23.53 18.41 -7.60
C LYS A 301 24.63 17.48 -8.09
N ASP A 302 24.68 16.25 -7.60
CA ASP A 302 25.67 15.26 -8.02
C ASP A 302 25.31 14.71 -9.42
N ALA A 303 25.99 15.24 -10.42
CA ALA A 303 25.78 14.90 -11.83
C ALA A 303 26.29 13.48 -12.19
N SER A 304 26.95 12.76 -11.27
CA SER A 304 27.36 11.37 -11.51
C SER A 304 26.18 10.40 -11.46
N PHE A 305 25.03 10.85 -10.96
CA PHE A 305 23.79 10.08 -10.89
C PHE A 305 22.70 10.63 -11.81
N LYS A 306 21.83 9.75 -12.30
CA LYS A 306 20.62 10.14 -13.03
C LYS A 306 19.48 10.42 -12.05
N TRP A 307 18.89 11.61 -12.14
CA TRP A 307 17.81 12.05 -11.24
C TRP A 307 16.44 12.17 -11.92
N ALA A 308 16.39 12.30 -13.24
CA ALA A 308 15.16 12.41 -14.01
C ALA A 308 15.01 11.26 -15.02
N TYR A 309 13.78 10.78 -15.19
CA TYR A 309 13.43 9.62 -16.01
C TYR A 309 12.22 9.92 -16.90
#